data_8caca609750baaf72da0d01482f6f8ba
#
_entry.id   8caca609750baaf72da0d01482f6f8ba
#
_cell.length_a   1.000
_cell.length_b   1.000
_cell.length_c   1.000
_cell.angle_alpha   90.00
_cell.angle_beta   90.00
_cell.angle_gamma   90.00
#
_symmetry.space_group_name_H-M   'P 1'
#
loop_
_entity.id
_entity.type
_entity.pdbx_description
1 polymer ?
#
loop_
_entity_poly.entity_id
_entity_poly.type
_entity_poly.pdbx_seq_one_letter_code
_entity_poly.pdbx_strand_id
1 'polypeptide(L)'
;MWHMSSRDRLIAVDERRKRKRVAVHWRVRLFREPGGQWLETTTENLSSDGLYCLCQEPFKPGKLLECVIVVPGESFGSPEPLCRLRCHVMITRLERLPEGFGLGCHIEDYSVDGGAPSLSR
;
A
#
# COMPACT_ATOMS: atom_id res chain seq x y z
N MET A 1 10.97 4.85 -10.63
CA MET A 1 10.18 4.51 -10.42
C MET A 1 10.09 3.32 -9.82
N TRP A 2 9.16 2.99 -9.49
CA TRP A 2 8.92 1.89 -8.91
C TRP A 2 9.40 0.78 -9.62
N HIS A 3 9.36 0.34 -10.29
CA HIS A 3 9.63 -0.66 -10.86
C HIS A 3 10.87 -0.89 -11.21
N MET A 4 11.55 -1.03 -11.39
CA MET A 4 12.58 -1.28 -11.57
C MET A 4 13.12 -2.13 -11.71
N SER A 5 13.44 -2.53 -11.86
CA SER A 5 13.92 -3.25 -12.02
C SER A 5 14.70 -4.15 -11.83
N SER A 6 14.98 -4.58 -12.50
CA SER A 6 15.60 -5.63 -12.37
C SER A 6 16.88 -5.50 -11.91
N ARG A 7 17.57 -4.67 -12.22
CA ARG A 7 18.74 -4.50 -11.88
C ARG A 7 18.89 -4.38 -10.57
N ASP A 8 18.04 -3.94 -9.91
CA ASP A 8 18.18 -3.74 -8.64
C ASP A 8 18.41 -4.92 -7.98
N ARG A 9 18.08 -5.91 -8.47
CA ARG A 9 18.17 -6.95 -7.77
C ARG A 9 19.43 -7.42 -7.60
N LEU A 10 20.25 -7.07 -8.24
CA LEU A 10 21.38 -7.60 -8.09
C LEU A 10 22.02 -7.32 -7.00
N ILE A 11 21.70 -6.63 -6.40
CA ILE A 11 22.35 -6.22 -5.40
C ILE A 11 22.10 -6.88 -4.39
N ALA A 12 21.83 -7.24 -4.02
CA ALA A 12 21.55 -7.61 -3.08
C ALA A 12 21.56 -8.33 -2.37
N VAL A 13 21.89 -8.55 -2.06
CA VAL A 13 21.91 -9.13 -1.28
C VAL A 13 21.06 -9.30 -0.64
N ASP A 14 20.80 -9.14 -0.48
CA ASP A 14 19.86 -9.26 0.05
C ASP A 14 19.11 -9.28 -0.69
N GLU A 15 19.25 -9.72 -1.47
CA GLU A 15 18.61 -9.72 -2.19
C GLU A 15 17.60 -10.33 -2.26
N ARG A 16 17.26 -11.14 -1.64
CA ARG A 16 16.20 -11.69 -1.62
C ARG A 16 15.21 -10.77 -1.68
N ARG A 17 15.31 -9.70 -1.16
CA ARG A 17 14.37 -8.78 -1.20
C ARG A 17 14.69 -7.90 -2.31
N LYS A 18 14.11 -8.08 -3.45
CA LYS A 18 14.35 -7.26 -4.50
C LYS A 18 13.85 -5.92 -4.32
N ARG A 19 12.73 -5.73 -3.68
CA ARG A 19 12.17 -4.42 -3.50
C ARG A 19 12.36 -4.02 -2.09
N LYS A 20 12.90 -2.85 -1.89
CA LYS A 20 13.13 -2.40 -0.57
C LYS A 20 11.86 -1.95 0.09
N ARG A 21 11.64 -2.31 1.30
CA ARG A 21 10.51 -1.85 2.04
C ARG A 21 10.90 -0.65 2.85
N VAL A 22 10.04 0.35 2.81
CA VAL A 22 10.30 1.59 3.52
C VAL A 22 9.26 1.74 4.61
N ALA A 23 9.69 2.13 5.79
CA ALA A 23 8.77 2.31 6.91
C ALA A 23 8.10 3.66 6.73
N VAL A 24 6.92 3.66 6.15
CA VAL A 24 6.13 4.88 5.99
C VAL A 24 4.75 4.61 6.52
N HIS A 25 4.18 5.61 7.14
CA HIS A 25 2.86 5.47 7.77
C HIS A 25 1.86 6.34 7.02
N TRP A 26 1.42 5.85 5.88
CA TRP A 26 0.46 6.58 5.07
C TRP A 26 -0.92 5.98 5.28
N ARG A 27 -1.94 6.80 5.13
CA ARG A 27 -3.30 6.33 5.33
C ARG A 27 -3.73 5.42 4.21
N VAL A 28 -4.45 4.38 4.56
CA VAL A 28 -4.93 3.40 3.61
C VAL A 28 -6.38 3.13 3.89
N ARG A 29 -7.18 3.03 2.83
CA ARG A 29 -8.57 2.63 2.95
C ARG A 29 -8.70 1.28 2.31
N LEU A 30 -9.18 0.32 3.08
CA LEU A 30 -9.35 -1.04 2.57
C LEU A 30 -10.83 -1.26 2.33
N PHE A 31 -11.19 -1.64 1.12
CA PHE A 31 -12.59 -1.84 0.77
C PHE A 31 -12.92 -3.32 0.82
N ARG A 32 -13.88 -3.69 1.67
CA ARG A 32 -14.27 -5.08 1.74
C ARG A 32 -14.95 -5.49 0.48
N GLU A 33 -15.68 -4.58 -0.15
CA GLU A 33 -16.35 -4.84 -1.40
C GLU A 33 -16.18 -3.64 -2.26
N PRO A 34 -16.09 -3.83 -3.56
CA PRO A 34 -15.89 -2.70 -4.47
C PRO A 34 -16.97 -1.64 -4.25
N GLY A 35 -16.52 -0.42 -4.04
CA GLY A 35 -17.47 0.67 -3.87
C GLY A 35 -18.24 0.66 -2.57
N GLY A 36 -17.93 -0.26 -1.68
CA GLY A 36 -18.67 -0.37 -0.43
C GLY A 36 -17.97 0.35 0.69
N GLN A 37 -18.25 -0.13 1.89
CA GLN A 37 -17.65 0.46 3.06
C GLN A 37 -16.18 0.14 3.13
N TRP A 38 -15.43 0.99 3.78
CA TRP A 38 -14.01 0.74 3.90
C TRP A 38 -13.58 0.91 5.34
N LEU A 39 -12.41 0.34 5.63
CA LEU A 39 -11.77 0.50 6.91
C LEU A 39 -10.57 1.37 6.68
N GLU A 40 -10.35 2.30 7.56
CA GLU A 40 -9.20 3.17 7.40
C GLU A 40 -8.10 2.76 8.36
N THR A 41 -6.88 2.67 7.87
CA THR A 41 -5.76 2.33 8.71
C THR A 41 -4.52 3.01 8.14
N THR A 42 -3.36 2.58 8.58
CA THR A 42 -2.10 3.20 8.20
C THR A 42 -1.13 2.10 7.83
N THR A 43 -0.28 2.35 6.85
CA THR A 43 0.73 1.38 6.52
C THR A 43 1.79 1.38 7.61
N GLU A 44 2.49 0.26 7.75
CA GLU A 44 3.65 0.18 8.61
C GLU A 44 4.88 0.14 7.72
N ASN A 45 4.74 -0.39 6.52
CA ASN A 45 5.80 -0.31 5.53
C ASN A 45 5.18 -0.52 4.17
N LEU A 46 5.92 -0.14 3.17
CA LEU A 46 5.40 -0.12 1.81
C LEU A 46 6.53 -0.32 0.83
N SER A 47 6.27 -1.03 -0.25
CA SER A 47 7.20 -1.17 -1.35
C SER A 47 6.40 -1.17 -2.63
N SER A 48 7.05 -1.31 -3.76
CA SER A 48 6.34 -1.28 -5.02
C SER A 48 5.46 -2.50 -5.24
N ASP A 49 5.69 -3.57 -4.49
CA ASP A 49 4.89 -4.77 -4.72
C ASP A 49 4.15 -5.25 -3.48
N GLY A 50 4.17 -4.50 -2.40
CA GLY A 50 3.45 -4.96 -1.23
C GLY A 50 3.39 -3.94 -0.13
N LEU A 51 2.52 -4.19 0.82
CA LEU A 51 2.42 -3.32 1.97
C LEU A 51 2.04 -4.14 3.19
N TYR A 52 2.30 -3.59 4.35
CA TYR A 52 1.91 -4.22 5.60
C TYR A 52 1.17 -3.14 6.38
N CYS A 53 0.00 -3.45 6.88
CA CYS A 53 -0.76 -2.47 7.65
C CYS A 53 -1.42 -3.14 8.84
N LEU A 54 -1.86 -2.33 9.77
CA LEU A 54 -2.56 -2.83 10.93
C LEU A 54 -4.03 -2.65 10.73
N CYS A 55 -4.82 -3.52 11.32
CA CYS A 55 -6.23 -3.49 11.07
C CYS A 55 -6.97 -4.04 12.26
N GLN A 56 -8.19 -3.55 12.50
CA GLN A 56 -8.95 -4.03 13.63
C GLN A 56 -9.78 -5.25 13.28
N GLU A 57 -9.97 -5.52 12.01
CA GLU A 57 -10.75 -6.66 11.58
C GLU A 57 -9.92 -7.59 10.75
N PRO A 58 -10.17 -8.89 10.83
CA PRO A 58 -9.40 -9.84 10.05
C PRO A 58 -9.86 -9.91 8.61
N PHE A 59 -8.93 -10.21 7.72
CA PHE A 59 -9.25 -10.44 6.33
C PHE A 59 -8.60 -11.77 5.98
N LYS A 60 -9.29 -12.55 5.18
CA LYS A 60 -8.82 -13.87 4.88
C LYS A 60 -7.69 -13.85 3.88
N PRO A 61 -6.60 -14.58 4.13
CA PRO A 61 -5.53 -14.68 3.14
C PRO A 61 -6.08 -15.23 1.83
N GLY A 62 -5.59 -14.72 0.75
CA GLY A 62 -6.08 -15.09 -0.56
C GLY A 62 -7.16 -14.19 -1.09
N LYS A 63 -7.72 -13.34 -0.24
CA LYS A 63 -8.77 -12.46 -0.66
C LYS A 63 -8.20 -11.27 -1.39
N LEU A 64 -8.88 -10.88 -2.47
CA LEU A 64 -8.50 -9.69 -3.21
C LEU A 64 -9.31 -8.51 -2.72
N LEU A 65 -8.67 -7.39 -2.54
CA LEU A 65 -9.34 -6.21 -2.06
C LEU A 65 -8.91 -5.02 -2.89
N GLU A 66 -9.78 -4.03 -2.90
CA GLU A 66 -9.43 -2.76 -3.48
C GLU A 66 -8.95 -1.90 -2.33
N CYS A 67 -7.93 -1.13 -2.53
CA CYS A 67 -7.50 -0.23 -1.48
C CYS A 67 -7.02 1.09 -2.09
N VAL A 68 -7.05 2.12 -1.27
CA VAL A 68 -6.60 3.43 -1.69
C VAL A 68 -5.55 3.89 -0.69
N ILE A 69 -4.37 4.21 -1.18
CA ILE A 69 -3.30 4.71 -0.34
C ILE A 69 -3.19 6.20 -0.59
N VAL A 70 -3.26 6.97 0.47
CA VAL A 70 -3.18 8.42 0.35
C VAL A 70 -1.72 8.83 0.53
N VAL A 71 -1.14 9.39 -0.51
CA VAL A 71 0.25 9.82 -0.44
C VAL A 71 0.26 11.23 0.09
N PRO A 72 0.84 11.43 1.27
CA PRO A 72 0.77 12.75 1.89
C PRO A 72 1.68 13.76 1.21
N GLY A 73 1.17 14.93 1.00
CA GLY A 73 1.96 15.96 0.38
C GLY A 73 3.00 16.55 1.29
N GLU A 74 2.78 16.44 2.62
CA GLU A 74 3.73 16.97 3.54
C GLU A 74 5.10 16.45 3.34
N SER A 75 5.23 15.20 2.95
CA SER A 75 6.54 14.60 2.71
C SER A 75 7.22 15.27 1.53
N PHE A 76 6.47 16.05 0.76
CA PHE A 76 7.00 16.70 -0.42
C PHE A 76 6.78 18.21 -0.37
N GLY A 77 6.53 18.73 0.82
CA GLY A 77 6.39 20.17 0.98
C GLY A 77 5.04 20.74 0.68
N SER A 78 4.03 19.91 0.60
CA SER A 78 2.68 20.40 0.28
C SER A 78 1.76 20.13 1.46
N PRO A 79 0.85 21.05 1.76
CA PRO A 79 -0.10 20.84 2.86
C PRO A 79 -1.23 19.91 2.50
N GLU A 80 -1.38 19.57 1.24
CA GLU A 80 -2.44 18.71 0.82
C GLU A 80 -1.94 17.40 0.29
N PRO A 81 -2.77 16.37 0.23
CA PRO A 81 -2.34 15.09 -0.27
C PRO A 81 -1.80 15.24 -1.68
N LEU A 82 -0.71 14.56 -1.98
CA LEU A 82 -0.11 14.63 -3.28
C LEU A 82 -0.95 13.88 -4.29
N CYS A 83 -1.37 12.69 -3.94
CA CYS A 83 -2.18 11.89 -4.84
C CYS A 83 -2.72 10.71 -4.06
N ARG A 84 -3.51 9.89 -4.73
CA ARG A 84 -4.00 8.66 -4.17
C ARG A 84 -3.62 7.55 -5.10
N LEU A 85 -3.21 6.44 -4.51
CA LEU A 85 -2.90 5.26 -5.29
C LEU A 85 -4.06 4.30 -5.11
N ARG A 86 -4.71 3.95 -6.21
CA ARG A 86 -5.82 3.02 -6.15
C ARG A 86 -5.24 1.68 -6.53
N CYS A 87 -5.31 0.73 -5.64
CA CYS A 87 -4.64 -0.54 -5.81
C CYS A 87 -5.57 -1.72 -5.69
N HIS A 88 -5.20 -2.81 -6.33
CA HIS A 88 -5.82 -4.08 -6.06
C HIS A 88 -4.76 -4.88 -5.34
N VAL A 89 -5.10 -5.39 -4.17
CA VAL A 89 -4.12 -6.12 -3.38
C VAL A 89 -4.68 -7.48 -3.00
N MET A 90 -3.79 -8.42 -2.81
CA MET A 90 -4.17 -9.73 -2.34
C MET A 90 -3.61 -9.89 -0.95
N ILE A 91 -4.44 -10.34 -0.02
CA ILE A 91 -3.99 -10.58 1.33
C ILE A 91 -3.14 -11.84 1.30
N THR A 92 -1.88 -11.71 1.69
CA THR A 92 -0.99 -12.86 1.67
C THR A 92 -0.70 -13.38 3.06
N ARG A 93 -0.96 -12.55 4.09
CA ARG A 93 -0.65 -12.98 5.44
C ARG A 93 -1.52 -12.25 6.44
N LEU A 94 -1.95 -12.96 7.44
CA LEU A 94 -2.72 -12.37 8.53
C LEU A 94 -2.02 -12.74 9.82
N GLU A 95 -1.70 -11.75 10.63
CA GLU A 95 -1.06 -11.97 11.90
C GLU A 95 -1.95 -11.48 13.01
N ARG A 96 -2.07 -12.24 14.06
CA ARG A 96 -2.86 -11.79 15.18
C ARG A 96 -1.94 -11.03 16.12
N LEU A 97 -2.32 -9.82 16.48
CA LEU A 97 -1.53 -8.97 17.34
C LEU A 97 -2.34 -8.60 18.58
N PRO A 98 -1.70 -8.13 19.62
CA PRO A 98 -2.42 -7.76 20.84
C PRO A 98 -3.53 -6.75 20.59
N GLU A 99 -3.32 -5.81 19.69
CA GLU A 99 -4.31 -4.80 19.45
C GLU A 99 -5.08 -4.97 18.17
N GLY A 100 -5.02 -6.09 17.54
CA GLY A 100 -5.74 -6.26 16.28
C GLY A 100 -5.04 -7.23 15.37
N PHE A 101 -4.93 -6.87 14.10
CA PHE A 101 -4.31 -7.76 13.13
C PHE A 101 -3.33 -7.04 12.27
N GLY A 102 -2.29 -7.75 11.83
CA GLY A 102 -1.37 -7.24 10.85
C GLY A 102 -1.68 -7.91 9.53
N LEU A 103 -1.78 -7.13 8.47
CA LEU A 103 -2.08 -7.67 7.15
C LEU A 103 -0.90 -7.46 6.23
N GLY A 104 -0.43 -8.54 5.65
CA GLY A 104 0.57 -8.45 4.61
C GLY A 104 -0.17 -8.56 3.29
N CYS A 105 0.05 -7.63 2.40
CA CYS A 105 -0.67 -7.59 1.14
C CYS A 105 0.29 -7.49 -0.01
N HIS A 106 -0.03 -8.17 -1.10
CA HIS A 106 0.73 -8.07 -2.32
C HIS A 106 -0.05 -7.16 -3.26
N ILE A 107 0.63 -6.19 -3.85
CA ILE A 107 -0.03 -5.26 -4.75
C ILE A 107 -0.04 -5.87 -6.14
N GLU A 108 -1.25 -6.13 -6.65
CA GLU A 108 -1.38 -6.74 -7.97
C GLU A 108 -1.24 -5.68 -9.04
N ASP A 109 -1.83 -4.52 -8.82
CA ASP A 109 -1.71 -3.43 -9.77
C ASP A 109 -2.10 -2.15 -9.06
N TYR A 110 -1.79 -1.03 -9.66
CA TYR A 110 -2.20 0.23 -9.09
C TYR A 110 -2.29 1.29 -10.18
N SER A 111 -3.01 2.36 -9.87
CA SER A 111 -3.07 3.51 -10.74
C SER A 111 -3.05 4.74 -9.84
N VAL A 112 -2.59 5.83 -10.38
CA VAL A 112 -2.48 7.06 -9.62
C VAL A 112 -3.71 7.92 -9.90
N ASP A 113 -4.37 8.32 -8.82
CA ASP A 113 -5.54 9.12 -8.96
C ASP A 113 -5.06 10.46 -8.54
N GLY A 114 -4.93 11.32 -9.43
CA GLY A 114 -4.27 12.48 -9.20
C GLY A 114 -4.80 13.44 -8.34
N GLY A 115 -4.06 13.98 -7.52
CA GLY A 115 -4.47 15.06 -6.86
C GLY A 115 -4.12 16.22 -7.65
N ALA A 116 -3.33 16.08 -8.57
CA ALA A 116 -2.96 17.19 -9.28
C ALA A 116 -3.90 17.50 -10.22
N PRO A 117 -4.29 18.41 -10.21
CA PRO A 117 -5.30 18.70 -10.96
C PRO A 117 -4.90 18.73 -12.26
N SER A 118 -4.49 18.86 -12.44
CA SER A 118 -4.31 18.98 -13.42
C SER A 118 -3.95 18.15 -14.11
N LEU A 119 -3.81 17.74 -14.09
CA LEU A 119 -3.45 16.92 -14.68
C LEU A 119 -4.25 16.57 -15.40
N SER A 120 -4.63 16.71 -15.34
CA SER A 120 -5.35 16.50 -15.72
C SER A 120 -5.87 16.29 -16.12
N ARG A 121 -5.97 16.10 -16.45
CA ARG A 121 -6.56 15.77 -16.84
C ARG A 121 -7.03 15.98 -17.16
#